data_247dfebffede8fe2cd580c3bedbd255d
#
_entry.id   247dfebffede8fe2cd580c3bedbd255d
#
_cell.length_a   1.000
_cell.length_b   1.000
_cell.length_c   1.000
_cell.angle_alpha   90.00
_cell.angle_beta   90.00
_cell.angle_gamma   90.00
#
_symmetry.space_group_name_H-M   'P 1'
#
loop_
_entity.id
_entity.type
_entity.pdbx_description
1 polymer ?
#
loop_
_entity_poly.entity_id
_entity_poly.type
_entity_poly.pdbx_seq_one_letter_code
_entity_poly.pdbx_strand_id
1 'polypeptide(L)' 'MRIEDVLQRIQGEYGEMPGLRLTPAQAQRLWGLDRATCEQLLRVLVNDKFLSETRDGSFIRTEGGPRRVMPRSAA' A
#
# COMPACT_ATOMS: atom_id res chain seq x y z
N MET A 1 9.14 -13.02 11.54
CA MET A 1 8.79 -12.12 10.44
C MET A 1 9.07 -10.69 10.84
N ARG A 2 9.73 -9.97 9.96
CA ARG A 2 10.05 -8.58 10.26
C ARG A 2 9.08 -7.66 9.55
N ILE A 3 8.50 -6.78 10.32
CA ILE A 3 7.51 -5.84 9.78
C ILE A 3 8.11 -5.01 8.64
N GLU A 4 9.35 -4.57 8.82
CA GLU A 4 9.99 -3.74 7.81
C GLU A 4 10.16 -4.47 6.48
N ASP A 5 10.50 -5.75 6.56
CA ASP A 5 10.65 -6.54 5.34
C ASP A 5 9.31 -6.67 4.62
N VAL A 6 8.24 -6.89 5.39
CA VAL A 6 6.92 -7.02 4.80
C VAL A 6 6.49 -5.70 4.17
N LEU A 7 6.74 -4.58 4.85
CA LEU A 7 6.40 -3.28 4.31
C LEU A 7 7.12 -3.02 2.99
N GLN A 8 8.40 -3.36 2.93
CA GLN A 8 9.16 -3.18 1.70
C GLN A 8 8.61 -4.04 0.58
N ARG A 9 8.22 -5.26 0.92
CA ARG A 9 7.65 -6.15 -0.08
C ARG A 9 6.35 -5.59 -0.63
N ILE A 10 5.49 -5.09 0.26
CA ILE A 10 4.23 -4.51 -0.16
C ILE A 10 4.47 -3.30 -1.07
N GLN A 11 5.39 -2.45 -0.68
CA GLN A 11 5.71 -1.28 -1.49
C GLN A 11 6.26 -1.68 -2.86
N GLY A 12 7.07 -2.74 -2.88
CA GLY A 12 7.61 -3.23 -4.14
C GLY A 12 6.53 -3.76 -5.07
N GLU A 13 5.57 -4.50 -4.50
CA GLU A 13 4.48 -5.03 -5.30
C GLU A 13 3.67 -3.91 -5.95
N TYR A 14 3.34 -2.89 -5.17
CA TYR A 14 2.59 -1.77 -5.71
C TYR A 14 3.43 -0.94 -6.68
N GLY A 15 4.73 -0.92 -6.48
CA GLY A 15 5.61 -0.23 -7.40
C GLY A 15 5.69 -0.90 -8.75
N GLU A 16 5.68 -2.24 -8.75
CA GLU A 16 5.73 -3.00 -9.99
C GLU A 16 4.40 -3.02 -10.71
N MET A 17 3.31 -2.94 -9.95
CA MET A 17 1.98 -2.96 -10.53
C MET A 17 1.22 -1.75 -10.02
N PRO A 18 1.39 -0.60 -10.66
CA PRO A 18 0.76 0.63 -10.15
C PRO A 18 -0.75 0.57 -10.08
N GLY A 19 -1.37 -0.30 -10.88
CA GLY A 19 -2.82 -0.47 -10.82
C GLY A 19 -3.29 -1.51 -9.85
N LEU A 20 -2.39 -2.05 -9.04
CA LEU A 20 -2.75 -3.10 -8.11
C LEU A 20 -3.78 -2.61 -7.11
N ARG A 21 -4.77 -3.47 -6.86
CA ARG A 21 -5.86 -3.15 -5.95
C ARG A 21 -6.13 -4.39 -5.12
N LEU A 22 -6.04 -4.26 -3.81
CA LEU A 22 -6.20 -5.41 -2.93
C LEU A 22 -7.17 -5.07 -1.80
N THR A 23 -8.07 -6.01 -1.51
CA THR A 23 -8.83 -5.94 -0.27
C THR A 23 -7.96 -6.51 0.84
N PRO A 24 -8.31 -6.24 2.11
CA PRO A 24 -7.53 -6.84 3.21
C PRO A 24 -7.48 -8.36 3.13
N ALA A 25 -8.57 -9.00 2.72
CA ALA A 25 -8.58 -10.45 2.61
C ALA A 25 -7.60 -10.94 1.55
N GLN A 26 -7.55 -10.24 0.43
CA GLN A 26 -6.61 -10.60 -0.63
C GLN A 26 -5.17 -10.36 -0.18
N ALA A 27 -4.93 -9.28 0.53
CA ALA A 27 -3.61 -8.98 1.04
C ALA A 27 -3.15 -10.03 2.04
N GLN A 28 -4.05 -10.48 2.91
CA GLN A 28 -3.71 -11.53 3.86
C GLN A 28 -3.23 -12.78 3.15
N ARG A 29 -3.92 -13.17 2.10
CA ARG A 29 -3.55 -14.37 1.36
C ARG A 29 -2.25 -14.18 0.60
N LEU A 30 -2.11 -13.05 -0.05
CA LEU A 30 -0.96 -12.81 -0.88
C LEU A 30 0.33 -12.78 -0.07
N TRP A 31 0.28 -12.18 1.10
CA TRP A 31 1.48 -12.00 1.91
C TRP A 31 1.56 -12.93 3.11
N GLY A 32 0.58 -13.82 3.25
CA GLY A 32 0.62 -14.79 4.33
C GLY A 32 0.53 -14.18 5.71
N LEU A 33 -0.28 -13.15 5.88
CA LEU A 33 -0.39 -12.44 7.14
C LEU A 33 -1.70 -12.78 7.82
N ASP A 34 -1.69 -12.69 9.16
CA ASP A 34 -2.94 -12.77 9.90
C ASP A 34 -3.68 -11.44 9.74
N ARG A 35 -4.95 -11.47 10.09
CA ARG A 35 -5.80 -10.31 9.86
C ARG A 35 -5.31 -9.06 10.58
N ALA A 36 -4.97 -9.21 11.86
CA ALA A 36 -4.58 -8.06 12.64
C ALA A 36 -3.30 -7.42 12.10
N THR A 37 -2.33 -8.24 11.77
CA THR A 37 -1.07 -7.73 11.24
C THR A 37 -1.28 -7.07 9.89
N CYS A 38 -2.10 -7.70 9.04
CA CYS A 38 -2.36 -7.15 7.72
C CYS A 38 -3.03 -5.78 7.81
N GLU A 39 -4.03 -5.67 8.68
CA GLU A 39 -4.73 -4.39 8.84
C GLU A 39 -3.80 -3.32 9.39
N GLN A 40 -2.93 -3.70 10.30
CA GLN A 40 -1.96 -2.75 10.84
C GLN A 40 -1.03 -2.22 9.77
N LEU A 41 -0.50 -3.12 8.96
CA LEU A 41 0.44 -2.72 7.91
C LEU A 41 -0.23 -1.85 6.86
N LEU A 42 -1.45 -2.21 6.48
CA LEU A 42 -2.18 -1.40 5.51
C LEU A 42 -2.45 0.00 6.08
N ARG A 43 -2.79 0.07 7.37
CA ARG A 43 -3.03 1.36 8.00
C ARG A 43 -1.77 2.22 8.04
N VAL A 44 -0.63 1.60 8.34
CA VAL A 44 0.63 2.33 8.34
C VAL A 44 0.89 2.94 6.97
N LEU A 45 0.65 2.16 5.92
CA LEU A 45 0.90 2.66 4.57
C LEU A 45 -0.08 3.75 4.16
N VAL A 46 -1.30 3.69 4.67
CA VAL A 46 -2.26 4.76 4.42
C VAL A 46 -1.84 6.01 5.16
N ASN A 47 -1.39 5.87 6.40
CA ASN A 47 -0.93 7.02 7.17
C ASN A 47 0.30 7.68 6.54
N ASP A 48 1.14 6.87 5.91
CA ASP A 48 2.31 7.40 5.21
C ASP A 48 1.96 7.96 3.84
N LYS A 49 0.70 7.88 3.46
CA LYS A 49 0.20 8.37 2.19
C LYS A 49 0.74 7.59 1.00
N PHE A 50 1.21 6.38 1.26
CA PHE A 50 1.62 5.50 0.18
C PHE A 50 0.40 4.80 -0.43
N LEU A 51 -0.58 4.44 0.38
CA LEU A 51 -1.82 3.81 -0.07
C LEU A 51 -3.02 4.65 0.28
N SER A 52 -4.08 4.44 -0.48
CA SER A 52 -5.39 5.02 -0.19
C SER A 52 -6.42 3.90 -0.13
N GLU A 53 -7.38 4.04 0.75
CA GLU A 53 -8.46 3.09 0.85
C GLU A 53 -9.63 3.59 -0.02
N THR A 54 -10.13 2.71 -0.88
CA THR A 54 -11.26 3.06 -1.72
C THR A 54 -12.57 2.81 -0.98
N ARG A 55 -13.66 3.27 -1.57
CA ARG A 55 -14.96 3.12 -0.94
C ARG A 55 -15.35 1.68 -0.72
N ASP A 56 -14.94 0.80 -1.62
CA ASP A 56 -15.31 -0.60 -1.51
C ASP A 56 -14.37 -1.38 -0.61
N GLY A 57 -13.46 -0.70 0.07
CA GLY A 57 -12.58 -1.36 1.01
C GLY A 57 -11.30 -1.92 0.41
N SER A 58 -10.97 -1.51 -0.78
CA SER A 58 -9.72 -1.91 -1.41
C SER A 58 -8.63 -0.89 -1.11
N PHE A 59 -7.39 -1.33 -1.26
CA PHE A 59 -6.24 -0.46 -1.04
C PHE A 59 -5.48 -0.33 -2.34
N ILE A 60 -5.27 0.90 -2.76
CA ILE A 60 -4.56 1.20 -4.00
C ILE A 60 -3.43 2.16 -3.69
N ARG A 61 -2.49 2.27 -4.61
CA ARG A 61 -1.42 3.22 -4.46
C ARG A 61 -1.98 4.63 -4.56
N THR A 62 -1.57 5.50 -3.65
CA THR A 62 -2.04 6.87 -3.64
C THR A 62 -1.51 7.60 -4.86
N GLU A 63 -2.43 8.16 -5.64
CA GLU A 63 -2.03 8.95 -6.79
C GLU A 63 -1.87 10.37 -6.39
N GLY A 64 -0.94 11.02 -6.99
CA GLY A 64 -0.69 12.38 -6.63
C GLY A 64 -0.09 12.50 -5.24
N GLY A 65 0.37 11.40 -4.71
CA GLY A 65 0.98 11.41 -3.40
C GLY A 65 2.34 12.07 -3.43
N PRO A 66 3.13 11.81 -2.41
CA PRO A 66 4.40 12.54 -2.24
C PRO A 66 5.29 12.51 -3.47
N ARG A 67 5.07 11.51 -4.31
CA ARG A 67 5.91 11.46 -5.45
C ARG A 67 5.68 12.56 -6.43
N ARG A 68 4.67 13.33 -6.30
CA ARG A 68 4.40 14.28 -7.15
C ARG A 68 5.02 15.43 -6.86
N VAL A 69 5.46 15.42 -6.40
CA VAL A 69 5.93 16.47 -6.07
C VAL A 69 6.90 16.94 -6.82
N MET A 70 6.81 16.67 -7.70
CA MET A 70 7.37 17.01 -8.22
C MET A 70 7.41 17.63 -8.86
N PRO A 71 7.36 17.77 -9.24
CA PRO A 71 7.44 18.31 -9.68
C PRO A 71 7.39 18.56 -10.37
N ARG A 72 7.15 18.45 -10.76
CA ARG A 72 7.11 18.71 -11.27
C ARG A 72 7.25 19.31 -11.53
N SER A 73 7.22 19.24 -11.49
CA SER A 73 7.30 19.76 -11.52
C SER A 73 7.38 20.24 -11.79
N ALA A 74 7.32 20.23 -11.91
CA ALA A 74 7.40 20.73 -11.93
C ALA A 74 7.47 21.11 -12.19
N ALA A 75 7.36 21.06 -12.35
CA ALA A 75 7.47 21.53 -12.41
C ALA A 75 7.70 21.78 -12.52
#